data_12897c54e326e3a98bb8ac37528445bc
#
_entry.id   12897c54e326e3a98bb8ac37528445bc
#
_cell.length_a   1.000
_cell.length_b   1.000
_cell.length_c   1.000
_cell.angle_alpha   90.00
_cell.angle_beta   90.00
_cell.angle_gamma   90.00
#
_symmetry.space_group_name_H-M   'P 1'
#
loop_
_entity.id
_entity.type
_entity.pdbx_description
1 polymer ?
#
loop_
_entity_poly.entity_id
_entity_poly.type
_entity_poly.pdbx_seq_one_letter_code
_entity_poly.pdbx_strand_id
1 'polypeptide(L)'
;VDLDIVCKGDLNVDEHHTIEDTAIVLGQCIEKCLGSKRGIERYGFCLPMDDCLCQVALDFGGRPWLNWNAEFKREHIGDMPTEMFLHFFKSLSDAAHMNLDIEARGTNEHHKIEGIFKAFARALHMAVRRDIHHFELPSTKGML
;
A
#
# COMPACT_ATOMS: atom_id res chain seq x y z
N VAL A 1 2.01 -7.83 -12.13
CA VAL A 1 0.72 -7.11 -11.99
C VAL A 1 0.64 -6.09 -13.09
N ASP A 2 -0.41 -6.18 -13.91
CA ASP A 2 -0.76 -5.15 -14.88
C ASP A 2 -1.81 -4.24 -14.23
N LEU A 3 -1.59 -2.94 -14.28
CA LEU A 3 -2.42 -1.95 -13.61
C LEU A 3 -2.76 -0.82 -14.57
N ASP A 4 -4.05 -0.58 -14.77
CA ASP A 4 -4.59 0.55 -15.50
C ASP A 4 -5.53 1.33 -14.58
N ILE A 5 -5.23 2.61 -14.34
CA ILE A 5 -6.00 3.47 -13.45
C ILE A 5 -6.49 4.67 -14.25
N VAL A 6 -7.80 4.84 -14.34
CA VAL A 6 -8.44 6.03 -14.87
C VAL A 6 -9.27 6.64 -13.76
N CYS A 7 -8.90 7.83 -13.31
CA CYS A 7 -9.61 8.55 -12.26
C CYS A 7 -10.06 9.92 -12.77
N LYS A 8 -11.30 10.30 -12.48
CA LYS A 8 -11.86 11.64 -12.71
C LYS A 8 -12.57 12.07 -11.44
N GLY A 9 -12.13 13.15 -10.85
CA GLY A 9 -12.68 13.70 -9.62
C GLY A 9 -13.14 15.14 -9.80
N ASP A 10 -13.87 15.63 -8.83
CA ASP A 10 -14.36 17.00 -8.71
C ASP A 10 -13.30 17.89 -8.01
N LEU A 11 -12.12 17.97 -8.61
CA LEU A 11 -10.94 18.71 -8.07
C LEU A 11 -11.20 20.19 -7.84
N ASN A 12 -12.34 20.73 -8.33
CA ASN A 12 -12.79 22.08 -8.01
C ASN A 12 -13.36 22.21 -6.58
N VAL A 13 -13.65 21.09 -5.92
CA VAL A 13 -14.02 21.03 -4.49
C VAL A 13 -12.76 20.80 -3.66
N ASP A 14 -12.16 19.63 -3.78
CA ASP A 14 -10.83 19.27 -3.31
C ASP A 14 -10.40 17.91 -3.91
N GLU A 15 -9.21 17.44 -3.59
CA GLU A 15 -8.67 16.17 -4.05
C GLU A 15 -8.94 14.99 -3.11
N HIS A 16 -9.47 15.24 -1.91
CA HIS A 16 -9.60 14.26 -0.83
C HIS A 16 -10.34 12.98 -1.28
N HIS A 17 -11.60 13.15 -1.72
CA HIS A 17 -12.42 12.02 -2.16
C HIS A 17 -11.82 11.28 -3.36
N THR A 18 -11.21 12.01 -4.30
CA THR A 18 -10.57 11.43 -5.48
C THR A 18 -9.43 10.48 -5.08
N ILE A 19 -8.61 10.88 -4.12
CA ILE A 19 -7.48 10.09 -3.62
C ILE A 19 -7.98 8.91 -2.80
N GLU A 20 -8.92 9.14 -1.89
CA GLU A 20 -9.49 8.11 -1.03
C GLU A 20 -10.21 7.02 -1.83
N ASP A 21 -11.10 7.39 -2.74
CA ASP A 21 -11.86 6.46 -3.58
C ASP A 21 -10.94 5.64 -4.50
N THR A 22 -9.89 6.27 -5.03
CA THR A 22 -8.87 5.55 -5.81
C THR A 22 -8.18 4.48 -4.95
N ALA A 23 -7.83 4.80 -3.71
CA ALA A 23 -7.22 3.84 -2.79
C ALA A 23 -8.17 2.70 -2.42
N ILE A 24 -9.44 3.01 -2.15
CA ILE A 24 -10.47 2.01 -1.81
C ILE A 24 -10.67 1.04 -2.98
N VAL A 25 -10.85 1.56 -4.19
CA VAL A 25 -11.07 0.72 -5.39
C VAL A 25 -9.84 -0.14 -5.67
N LEU A 26 -8.64 0.41 -5.55
CA LEU A 26 -7.41 -0.35 -5.71
C LEU A 26 -7.29 -1.48 -4.67
N GLY A 27 -7.61 -1.19 -3.41
CA GLY A 27 -7.62 -2.18 -2.34
C GLY A 27 -8.61 -3.32 -2.59
N GLN A 28 -9.83 -2.99 -3.00
CA GLN A 28 -10.85 -3.98 -3.36
C GLN A 28 -10.44 -4.83 -4.57
N CYS A 29 -9.77 -4.24 -5.56
CA CYS A 29 -9.21 -4.99 -6.68
C CYS A 29 -8.14 -5.98 -6.23
N ILE A 30 -7.23 -5.57 -5.36
CA ILE A 30 -6.21 -6.44 -4.77
C ILE A 30 -6.87 -7.61 -4.03
N GLU A 31 -7.82 -7.34 -3.15
CA GLU A 31 -8.54 -8.39 -2.41
C GLU A 31 -9.23 -9.38 -3.34
N LYS A 32 -9.96 -8.90 -4.34
CA LYS A 32 -10.62 -9.75 -5.33
C LYS A 32 -9.63 -10.61 -6.13
N CYS A 33 -8.50 -10.03 -6.53
CA CYS A 33 -7.45 -10.76 -7.26
C CYS A 33 -6.77 -11.84 -6.42
N LEU A 34 -6.63 -11.61 -5.11
CA LEU A 34 -6.07 -12.58 -4.19
C LEU A 34 -7.02 -13.78 -3.96
N GLY A 35 -8.32 -13.54 -3.99
CA GLY A 35 -9.36 -14.56 -3.82
C GLY A 35 -9.17 -15.36 -2.53
N SER A 36 -9.02 -16.67 -2.63
CA SER A 36 -8.84 -17.57 -1.47
C SER A 36 -7.50 -17.42 -0.76
N LYS A 37 -6.59 -16.60 -1.28
CA LYS A 37 -5.21 -16.40 -0.76
C LYS A 37 -4.37 -17.69 -0.67
N ARG A 38 -4.78 -18.77 -1.35
CA ARG A 38 -4.01 -20.01 -1.35
C ARG A 38 -2.75 -19.88 -2.20
N GLY A 39 -1.65 -20.38 -1.68
CA GLY A 39 -0.35 -20.40 -2.35
C GLY A 39 0.34 -19.04 -2.45
N ILE A 40 -0.17 -17.97 -1.84
CA ILE A 40 0.54 -16.69 -1.79
C ILE A 40 1.62 -16.71 -0.71
N GLU A 41 2.67 -15.90 -0.89
CA GLU A 41 3.71 -15.69 0.14
C GLU A 41 3.16 -14.95 1.37
N ARG A 42 2.07 -14.22 1.22
CA ARG A 42 1.35 -13.48 2.24
C ARG A 42 2.10 -12.23 2.74
N TYR A 43 3.39 -12.33 2.99
CA TYR A 43 4.23 -11.26 3.58
C TYR A 43 5.14 -10.63 2.54
N GLY A 44 5.42 -9.35 2.71
CA GLY A 44 6.40 -8.64 1.91
C GLY A 44 7.00 -7.44 2.63
N PHE A 45 8.23 -7.09 2.27
CA PHE A 45 8.96 -5.95 2.82
C PHE A 45 9.96 -5.40 1.81
N CYS A 46 10.32 -4.14 1.92
CA CYS A 46 11.32 -3.50 1.05
C CYS A 46 11.91 -2.22 1.63
N LEU A 47 13.11 -1.85 1.15
CA LEU A 47 14.00 -0.75 1.52
C LEU A 47 14.63 -0.16 0.25
N PRO A 48 15.46 0.79 0.25
CA PRO A 48 15.56 2.23 0.44
C PRO A 48 15.41 3.09 -0.84
N MET A 49 15.46 4.45 -0.74
CA MET A 49 15.42 5.40 -1.86
C MET A 49 16.35 6.59 -1.62
N ASP A 50 17.49 6.66 -2.34
CA ASP A 50 18.51 7.73 -2.29
C ASP A 50 18.88 8.17 -0.84
N ASP A 51 18.60 9.42 -0.48
CA ASP A 51 18.80 9.97 0.87
C ASP A 51 17.76 9.48 1.88
N CYS A 52 16.74 8.75 1.42
CA CYS A 52 15.65 8.25 2.24
C CYS A 52 15.75 6.75 2.46
N LEU A 53 15.40 6.33 3.66
CA LEU A 53 15.14 4.94 3.98
C LEU A 53 13.65 4.76 4.18
N CYS A 54 13.04 3.95 3.30
CA CYS A 54 11.62 3.63 3.35
C CYS A 54 11.44 2.13 3.57
N GLN A 55 10.81 1.77 4.66
CA GLN A 55 10.44 0.40 4.98
C GLN A 55 8.93 0.25 4.79
N VAL A 56 8.55 -0.78 4.08
CA VAL A 56 7.15 -1.19 4.01
C VAL A 56 7.10 -2.68 4.28
N ALA A 57 6.32 -3.06 5.29
CA ALA A 57 5.99 -4.44 5.57
C ALA A 57 4.48 -4.61 5.46
N LEU A 58 4.03 -5.71 4.86
CA LEU A 58 2.61 -6.01 4.75
C LEU A 58 2.30 -7.47 5.04
N ASP A 59 1.08 -7.73 5.50
CA ASP A 59 0.51 -9.04 5.76
C ASP A 59 -0.95 -9.11 5.31
N PHE A 60 -1.26 -9.99 4.37
CA PHE A 60 -2.63 -10.28 3.96
C PHE A 60 -3.38 -11.18 4.95
N GLY A 61 -3.27 -10.87 6.23
CA GLY A 61 -3.88 -11.61 7.33
C GLY A 61 -5.39 -11.41 7.52
N GLY A 62 -6.06 -10.70 6.63
CA GLY A 62 -7.52 -10.48 6.66
C GLY A 62 -7.98 -9.43 7.67
N ARG A 63 -7.09 -8.85 8.46
CA ARG A 63 -7.39 -7.82 9.47
C ARG A 63 -6.66 -6.54 9.11
N PRO A 64 -7.36 -5.52 8.63
CA PRO A 64 -6.74 -4.28 8.22
C PRO A 64 -6.16 -3.52 9.42
N TRP A 65 -4.96 -3.00 9.25
CA TRP A 65 -4.31 -2.11 10.20
C TRP A 65 -3.21 -1.33 9.49
N LEU A 66 -3.20 -0.02 9.64
CA LEU A 66 -2.09 0.81 9.19
C LEU A 66 -1.30 1.31 10.39
N ASN A 67 0.01 1.03 10.40
CA ASN A 67 0.99 1.73 11.20
C ASN A 67 1.77 2.69 10.28
N TRP A 68 1.71 3.99 10.58
CA TRP A 68 2.31 5.03 9.76
C TRP A 68 3.34 5.83 10.56
N ASN A 69 4.60 5.73 10.17
CA ASN A 69 5.71 6.46 10.77
C ASN A 69 6.52 7.20 9.69
N ALA A 70 5.87 8.17 9.05
CA ALA A 70 6.47 9.02 8.02
C ALA A 70 5.97 10.46 8.20
N GLU A 71 6.87 11.34 8.60
CA GLU A 71 6.57 12.75 8.78
C GLU A 71 6.86 13.54 7.50
N PHE A 72 5.95 14.44 7.16
CA PHE A 72 6.07 15.43 6.11
C PHE A 72 5.88 16.82 6.69
N LYS A 73 6.80 17.73 6.38
CA LYS A 73 6.77 19.12 6.89
C LYS A 73 6.17 20.09 5.87
N ARG A 74 6.22 19.73 4.59
CA ARG A 74 5.62 20.51 3.51
C ARG A 74 4.13 20.19 3.45
N GLU A 75 3.31 21.20 3.20
CA GLU A 75 1.87 21.02 2.99
C GLU A 75 1.59 20.22 1.69
N HIS A 76 2.39 20.46 0.66
CA HIS A 76 2.22 19.82 -0.65
C HIS A 76 3.54 19.31 -1.23
N ILE A 77 3.44 18.23 -2.00
CA ILE A 77 4.48 17.74 -2.90
C ILE A 77 3.88 17.68 -4.31
N GLY A 78 4.33 18.57 -5.20
CA GLY A 78 3.58 18.86 -6.40
C GLY A 78 2.21 19.44 -6.04
N ASP A 79 1.16 18.92 -6.63
CA ASP A 79 -0.21 19.30 -6.34
C ASP A 79 -0.88 18.41 -5.26
N MET A 80 -0.15 17.46 -4.70
CA MET A 80 -0.66 16.51 -3.71
C MET A 80 -0.47 17.03 -2.29
N PRO A 81 -1.54 17.23 -1.49
CA PRO A 81 -1.42 17.49 -0.06
C PRO A 81 -0.77 16.30 0.66
N THR A 82 0.18 16.59 1.53
CA THR A 82 0.96 15.52 2.18
C THR A 82 0.15 14.70 3.19
N GLU A 83 -0.88 15.28 3.78
CA GLU A 83 -1.81 14.56 4.66
C GLU A 83 -2.56 13.43 3.93
N MET A 84 -2.76 13.57 2.62
CA MET A 84 -3.45 12.57 1.81
C MET A 84 -2.64 11.30 1.58
N PHE A 85 -1.34 11.28 1.83
CA PHE A 85 -0.55 10.06 1.76
C PHE A 85 -0.97 9.04 2.82
N LEU A 86 -1.15 9.48 4.05
CA LEU A 86 -1.67 8.63 5.13
C LEU A 86 -3.09 8.15 4.80
N HIS A 87 -3.96 9.04 4.35
CA HIS A 87 -5.34 8.69 3.97
C HIS A 87 -5.36 7.64 2.86
N PHE A 88 -4.54 7.83 1.82
CA PHE A 88 -4.43 6.84 0.73
C PHE A 88 -4.08 5.44 1.25
N PHE A 89 -3.00 5.33 2.02
CA PHE A 89 -2.55 4.02 2.52
C PHE A 89 -3.50 3.43 3.57
N LYS A 90 -4.20 4.28 4.34
CA LYS A 90 -5.23 3.83 5.28
C LYS A 90 -6.42 3.20 4.55
N SER A 91 -6.97 3.91 3.57
CA SER A 91 -8.10 3.43 2.78
C SER A 91 -7.74 2.18 1.97
N LEU A 92 -6.51 2.14 1.43
CA LEU A 92 -5.98 0.97 0.72
C LEU A 92 -5.84 -0.25 1.66
N SER A 93 -5.27 -0.05 2.85
CA SER A 93 -5.12 -1.11 3.86
C SER A 93 -6.46 -1.70 4.27
N ASP A 94 -7.43 -0.83 4.54
CA ASP A 94 -8.78 -1.24 4.94
C ASP A 94 -9.48 -2.04 3.82
N ALA A 95 -9.46 -1.52 2.60
CA ALA A 95 -10.16 -2.12 1.47
C ALA A 95 -9.51 -3.42 0.96
N ALA A 96 -8.19 -3.57 1.13
CA ALA A 96 -7.47 -4.80 0.80
C ALA A 96 -7.41 -5.82 1.94
N HIS A 97 -7.99 -5.52 3.10
CA HIS A 97 -7.91 -6.33 4.32
C HIS A 97 -6.48 -6.75 4.65
N MET A 98 -5.53 -5.82 4.51
CA MET A 98 -4.12 -6.05 4.81
C MET A 98 -3.65 -5.25 6.02
N ASN A 99 -2.74 -5.83 6.78
CA ASN A 99 -1.95 -5.12 7.76
C ASN A 99 -0.77 -4.47 7.02
N LEU A 100 -0.54 -3.19 7.27
CA LEU A 100 0.46 -2.40 6.58
C LEU A 100 1.26 -1.56 7.59
N ASP A 101 2.56 -1.75 7.59
CA ASP A 101 3.51 -0.96 8.39
C ASP A 101 4.41 -0.18 7.45
N ILE A 102 4.40 1.15 7.59
CA ILE A 102 5.18 2.07 6.75
C ILE A 102 6.04 2.95 7.66
N GLU A 103 7.34 2.87 7.46
CA GLU A 103 8.31 3.77 8.06
C GLU A 103 9.13 4.46 6.96
N ALA A 104 9.30 5.78 7.06
CA ALA A 104 10.17 6.53 6.17
C ALA A 104 10.90 7.66 6.89
N ARG A 105 12.20 7.73 6.65
CA ARG A 105 13.09 8.78 7.14
C ARG A 105 14.00 9.29 6.03
N GLY A 106 14.30 10.55 6.06
CA GLY A 106 15.14 11.24 5.07
C GLY A 106 14.82 12.72 5.06
N THR A 107 15.54 13.47 4.25
CA THR A 107 15.44 14.93 4.20
C THR A 107 14.61 15.43 3.02
N ASN A 108 14.69 14.78 1.87
CA ASN A 108 13.92 15.14 0.70
C ASN A 108 12.55 14.45 0.74
N GLU A 109 11.50 15.24 0.91
CA GLU A 109 10.14 14.71 1.08
C GLU A 109 9.54 14.13 -0.19
N HIS A 110 9.96 14.60 -1.38
CA HIS A 110 9.61 13.97 -2.64
C HIS A 110 10.22 12.56 -2.72
N HIS A 111 11.52 12.41 -2.44
CA HIS A 111 12.17 11.08 -2.39
C HIS A 111 11.52 10.18 -1.35
N LYS A 112 11.10 10.76 -0.22
CA LYS A 112 10.43 10.01 0.85
C LYS A 112 9.13 9.37 0.38
N ILE A 113 8.22 10.15 -0.23
CA ILE A 113 6.94 9.59 -0.71
C ILE A 113 7.13 8.69 -1.93
N GLU A 114 8.02 9.04 -2.86
CA GLU A 114 8.36 8.17 -3.98
C GLU A 114 8.92 6.84 -3.49
N GLY A 115 9.81 6.88 -2.49
CA GLY A 115 10.38 5.70 -1.85
C GLY A 115 9.33 4.83 -1.17
N ILE A 116 8.35 5.43 -0.49
CA ILE A 116 7.22 4.69 0.11
C ILE A 116 6.43 3.93 -0.96
N PHE A 117 6.03 4.58 -2.04
CA PHE A 117 5.29 3.92 -3.13
C PHE A 117 6.11 2.81 -3.80
N LYS A 118 7.40 3.03 -4.03
CA LYS A 118 8.29 1.99 -4.58
C LYS A 118 8.45 0.80 -3.61
N ALA A 119 8.66 1.09 -2.32
CA ALA A 119 8.78 0.06 -1.29
C ALA A 119 7.46 -0.74 -1.17
N PHE A 120 6.32 -0.06 -1.15
CA PHE A 120 5.01 -0.70 -1.15
C PHE A 120 4.81 -1.63 -2.37
N ALA A 121 5.09 -1.13 -3.57
CA ALA A 121 4.94 -1.91 -4.80
C ALA A 121 5.83 -3.18 -4.79
N ARG A 122 7.04 -3.08 -4.25
CA ARG A 122 7.96 -4.22 -4.12
C ARG A 122 7.50 -5.19 -3.04
N ALA A 123 7.05 -4.70 -1.89
CA ALA A 123 6.48 -5.53 -0.83
C ALA A 123 5.23 -6.27 -1.31
N LEU A 124 4.33 -5.56 -2.01
CA LEU A 124 3.14 -6.14 -2.62
C LEU A 124 3.51 -7.24 -3.62
N HIS A 125 4.48 -6.97 -4.52
CA HIS A 125 4.93 -7.96 -5.49
C HIS A 125 5.45 -9.24 -4.81
N MET A 126 6.16 -9.12 -3.69
CA MET A 126 6.62 -10.27 -2.91
C MET A 126 5.44 -11.04 -2.32
N ALA A 127 4.54 -10.33 -1.66
CA ALA A 127 3.44 -10.92 -0.91
C ALA A 127 2.41 -11.65 -1.79
N VAL A 128 2.18 -11.18 -3.01
CA VAL A 128 1.22 -11.80 -3.96
C VAL A 128 1.83 -12.92 -4.80
N ARG A 129 3.13 -13.16 -4.69
CA ARG A 129 3.77 -14.29 -5.38
C ARG A 129 3.09 -15.59 -4.97
N ARG A 130 2.81 -16.44 -5.95
CA ARG A 130 2.23 -17.76 -5.70
C ARG A 130 3.26 -18.85 -5.93
N ASP A 131 3.34 -19.76 -4.97
CA ASP A 131 4.06 -21.01 -5.15
C ASP A 131 3.12 -22.00 -5.85
N ILE A 132 3.51 -22.40 -7.06
CA ILE A 132 2.74 -23.37 -7.87
C ILE A 132 2.86 -24.81 -7.35
N HIS A 133 3.83 -25.08 -6.48
CA HIS A 133 4.09 -26.40 -5.91
C HIS A 133 3.46 -26.56 -4.50
N HIS A 134 3.20 -25.45 -3.81
CA HIS A 134 2.62 -25.44 -2.45
C HIS A 134 1.39 -24.53 -2.41
N PHE A 135 0.24 -25.07 -2.78
CA PHE A 135 -1.00 -24.32 -2.89
C PHE A 135 -1.84 -24.36 -1.59
N GLU A 136 -1.15 -24.27 -0.46
CA GLU A 136 -1.77 -24.25 0.85
C GLU A 136 -2.16 -22.83 1.27
N LEU A 137 -3.09 -22.73 2.21
CA LEU A 137 -3.39 -21.44 2.83
C LEU A 137 -2.24 -21.08 3.80
N PRO A 138 -1.55 -19.95 3.65
CA PRO A 138 -0.42 -19.59 4.52
C PRO A 138 -0.90 -19.10 5.91
N SER A 139 -1.60 -19.97 6.62
CA SER A 139 -2.20 -19.69 7.93
C SER A 139 -2.24 -20.95 8.80
N THR A 140 -1.63 -20.89 9.96
CA THR A 140 -1.73 -21.96 10.97
C THR A 140 -3.13 -22.09 11.58
N LYS A 141 -3.99 -21.07 11.40
CA LYS A 141 -5.38 -21.06 11.88
C LYS A 141 -6.38 -21.53 10.82
N GLY A 142 -5.92 -21.80 9.59
CA GLY A 142 -6.77 -22.27 8.49
C GLY A 142 -7.70 -21.20 7.91
N MET A 143 -7.50 -19.92 8.25
CA MET A 143 -8.27 -18.78 7.76
C MET A 143 -7.40 -17.54 7.65
N LEU A 144 -7.75 -16.65 6.71
CA LEU A 144 -7.17 -15.30 6.49
C LEU A 144 -8.28 -14.30 6.20
#